data_abdbce3a3b1fcec1d14b7b55da139d57
#
_entry.id   abdbce3a3b1fcec1d14b7b55da139d57
#
_cell.length_a   1.000
_cell.length_b   1.000
_cell.length_c   1.000
_cell.angle_alpha   90.00
_cell.angle_beta   90.00
_cell.angle_gamma   90.00
#
_symmetry.space_group_name_H-M   'P 1'
#
loop_
_entity.id
_entity.type
_entity.pdbx_description
1 polymer ?
#
loop_
_entity_poly.entity_id
_entity_poly.type
_entity_poly.pdbx_seq_one_letter_code
_entity_poly.pdbx_strand_id
1 'polypeptide(L)'
;TLNAPTKRVLYLIWKDPWMTISQDTYIANTLQLINWQTAGSDPDNRYPEIDMARIILEADLVLFSTEPYAFTENDLIEFSSSFPDTPAQLIDGEMTSWYGSRAIEGLRYLQNIGENQ
;
A
#
# COMPACT_ATOMS: atom_id res chain seq x y z
N THR A 1 18.82 3.51 1.94
CA THR A 1 17.72 4.17 1.25
C THR A 1 18.01 4.27 -0.24
N LEU A 2 16.96 4.24 -1.02
CA LEU A 2 17.04 4.29 -2.48
C LEU A 2 16.89 5.71 -2.99
N ASN A 3 17.45 5.98 -4.17
CA ASN A 3 17.29 7.26 -4.86
C ASN A 3 16.00 7.29 -5.70
N ALA A 4 14.95 6.62 -5.23
CA ALA A 4 13.65 6.62 -5.89
C ALA A 4 12.85 7.87 -5.52
N PRO A 5 11.99 8.38 -6.43
CA PRO A 5 11.11 9.50 -6.08
C PRO A 5 10.18 9.12 -4.93
N THR A 6 9.87 10.10 -4.08
CA THR A 6 8.91 9.90 -2.99
C THR A 6 7.51 9.76 -3.56
N LYS A 7 6.78 8.74 -3.12
CA LYS A 7 5.38 8.52 -3.47
C LYS A 7 4.52 8.44 -2.22
N ARG A 8 3.30 8.94 -2.34
CA ARG A 8 2.28 8.73 -1.32
C ARG A 8 1.44 7.53 -1.75
N VAL A 9 1.43 6.51 -0.91
CA VAL A 9 0.85 5.22 -1.24
C VAL A 9 -0.29 4.90 -0.28
N LEU A 10 -1.46 4.57 -0.83
CA LEU A 10 -2.55 4.07 -0.04
C LEU A 10 -2.46 2.54 -0.04
N TYR A 11 -2.11 1.96 1.11
CA TYR A 11 -1.95 0.52 1.26
C TYR A 11 -3.21 -0.06 1.86
N LEU A 12 -4.01 -0.77 1.08
CA LEU A 12 -5.31 -1.28 1.52
C LEU A 12 -5.18 -2.68 2.08
N ILE A 13 -5.72 -2.87 3.29
CA ILE A 13 -5.71 -4.15 3.99
C ILE A 13 -7.11 -4.73 4.17
N TRP A 14 -8.16 -3.96 3.90
CA TRP A 14 -9.54 -4.40 4.06
C TRP A 14 -10.50 -3.60 3.18
N LYS A 15 -11.65 -4.20 2.91
CA LYS A 15 -12.72 -3.60 2.11
C LYS A 15 -14.03 -3.74 2.88
N ASP A 16 -14.91 -2.74 2.74
CA ASP A 16 -16.22 -2.68 3.38
C ASP A 16 -16.17 -2.86 4.90
N PRO A 17 -15.55 -1.94 5.65
CA PRO A 17 -15.04 -0.62 5.20
C PRO A 17 -13.63 -0.69 4.64
N TRP A 18 -13.26 0.31 3.87
CA TRP A 18 -11.88 0.46 3.41
C TRP A 18 -10.97 0.78 4.59
N MET A 19 -9.89 0.03 4.74
CA MET A 19 -8.93 0.25 5.83
C MET A 19 -7.50 0.22 5.29
N THR A 20 -6.66 1.03 5.91
CA THR A 20 -5.24 1.14 5.56
C THR A 20 -4.37 0.93 6.79
N ILE A 21 -3.10 1.27 6.67
CA ILE A 21 -2.10 1.18 7.74
C ILE A 21 -1.57 2.57 8.06
N SER A 22 -1.17 2.75 9.31
CA SER A 22 -0.53 3.99 9.75
C SER A 22 0.99 3.86 9.78
N GLN A 23 1.68 4.98 10.05
CA GLN A 23 3.14 5.06 9.90
C GLN A 23 3.93 4.21 10.89
N ASP A 24 3.36 3.85 12.02
CA ASP A 24 4.08 3.08 13.04
C ASP A 24 3.90 1.56 12.86
N THR A 25 3.54 1.12 11.66
CA THR A 25 3.43 -0.31 11.36
C THR A 25 4.69 -0.82 10.68
N TYR A 26 4.92 -2.13 10.76
CA TYR A 26 6.04 -2.77 10.09
C TYR A 26 5.99 -2.53 8.57
N ILE A 27 4.80 -2.68 7.99
CA ILE A 27 4.60 -2.50 6.55
C ILE A 27 4.96 -1.07 6.12
N ALA A 28 4.49 -0.07 6.87
CA ALA A 28 4.78 1.33 6.55
C ALA A 28 6.28 1.61 6.64
N ASN A 29 6.96 1.06 7.65
CA ASN A 29 8.40 1.21 7.79
C ASN A 29 9.15 0.56 6.62
N THR A 30 8.66 -0.58 6.15
CA THR A 30 9.25 -1.27 5.00
C THR A 30 9.09 -0.42 3.73
N LEU A 31 7.91 0.16 3.53
CA LEU A 31 7.65 1.02 2.36
C LEU A 31 8.56 2.25 2.36
N GLN A 32 8.88 2.80 3.53
CA GLN A 32 9.78 3.95 3.63
C GLN A 32 11.18 3.66 3.10
N LEU A 33 11.60 2.40 3.10
CA LEU A 33 12.92 2.02 2.57
C LEU A 33 13.04 2.29 1.07
N ILE A 34 11.93 2.40 0.37
CA ILE A 34 11.91 2.77 -1.05
C ILE A 34 11.25 4.14 -1.26
N ASN A 35 11.26 4.98 -0.23
CA ASN A 35 10.71 6.34 -0.25
C ASN A 35 9.21 6.42 -0.49
N TRP A 36 8.46 5.40 -0.09
CA TRP A 36 7.02 5.40 -0.16
C TRP A 36 6.43 5.73 1.20
N GLN A 37 5.62 6.77 1.25
CA GLN A 37 4.93 7.21 2.46
C GLN A 37 3.46 6.81 2.41
N THR A 38 2.93 6.33 3.53
CA THR A 38 1.54 5.89 3.59
C THR A 38 0.58 7.08 3.63
N ALA A 39 -0.47 7.01 2.82
CA ALA A 39 -1.59 7.94 2.89
C ALA A 39 -2.63 7.42 3.88
N GLY A 40 -3.39 8.33 4.50
CA GLY A 40 -4.46 7.95 5.42
C GLY A 40 -4.00 7.56 6.82
N SER A 41 -2.75 7.86 7.16
CA SER A 41 -2.19 7.55 8.48
C SER A 41 -2.93 8.29 9.60
N ASP A 42 -3.14 7.60 10.72
CA ASP A 42 -3.75 8.16 11.93
C ASP A 42 -2.86 7.78 13.12
N PRO A 43 -2.30 8.75 13.85
CA PRO A 43 -1.39 8.45 14.96
C PRO A 43 -2.04 7.69 16.10
N ASP A 44 -3.35 7.71 16.21
CA ASP A 44 -4.09 7.04 17.28
C ASP A 44 -4.61 5.66 16.88
N ASN A 45 -4.41 5.25 15.64
CA ASN A 45 -4.93 3.98 15.14
C ASN A 45 -3.97 3.38 14.11
N ARG A 46 -3.51 2.16 14.36
CA ARG A 46 -2.60 1.47 13.43
C ARG A 46 -3.27 1.08 12.12
N TYR A 47 -4.57 0.82 12.15
CA TYR A 47 -5.32 0.31 11.01
C TYR A 47 -6.59 1.13 10.83
N PRO A 48 -6.46 2.39 10.38
CA PRO A 48 -7.61 3.28 10.31
C PRO A 48 -8.55 2.95 9.16
N GLU A 49 -9.82 3.23 9.39
CA GLU A 49 -10.81 3.24 8.33
C GLU A 49 -10.67 4.55 7.55
N ILE A 50 -10.86 4.49 6.24
CA ILE A 50 -10.69 5.66 5.37
C ILE A 50 -11.92 5.91 4.50
N ASP A 51 -12.07 7.16 4.07
CA ASP A 51 -13.02 7.58 3.05
C ASP A 51 -12.26 7.59 1.71
N MET A 52 -12.55 6.61 0.86
CA MET A 52 -11.82 6.44 -0.39
C MET A 52 -11.90 7.67 -1.29
N ALA A 53 -13.09 8.25 -1.46
CA ALA A 53 -13.28 9.38 -2.35
C ALA A 53 -12.42 10.59 -1.95
N ARG A 54 -12.15 10.73 -0.65
CA ARG A 54 -11.33 11.81 -0.13
C ARG A 54 -9.84 11.47 -0.17
N ILE A 55 -9.47 10.27 0.32
CA ILE A 55 -8.06 9.92 0.48
C ILE A 55 -7.36 9.72 -0.86
N ILE A 56 -8.13 9.34 -1.88
CA ILE A 56 -7.58 9.11 -3.21
C ILE A 56 -6.92 10.37 -3.80
N LEU A 57 -7.34 11.54 -3.35
CA LEU A 57 -6.75 12.80 -3.79
C LEU A 57 -5.32 12.99 -3.29
N GLU A 58 -4.94 12.26 -2.23
CA GLU A 58 -3.61 12.34 -1.63
C GLU A 58 -2.68 11.22 -2.08
N ALA A 59 -3.21 10.24 -2.81
CA ALA A 59 -2.43 9.05 -3.15
C ALA A 59 -1.90 9.11 -4.58
N ASP A 60 -0.62 8.79 -4.74
CA ASP A 60 0.01 8.65 -6.04
C ASP A 60 -0.17 7.23 -6.59
N LEU A 61 -0.38 6.27 -5.70
CA LEU A 61 -0.51 4.86 -6.03
C LEU A 61 -1.34 4.17 -4.97
N VAL A 62 -2.21 3.26 -5.38
CA VAL A 62 -3.00 2.45 -4.45
C VAL A 62 -2.54 1.00 -4.56
N LEU A 63 -2.17 0.42 -3.42
CA LEU A 63 -1.76 -0.96 -3.33
C LEU A 63 -2.86 -1.78 -2.67
N PHE A 64 -3.29 -2.84 -3.34
CA PHE A 64 -4.30 -3.77 -2.83
C PHE A 64 -3.56 -5.00 -2.32
N SER A 65 -3.41 -5.11 -1.00
CA SER A 65 -2.69 -6.22 -0.39
C SER A 65 -3.52 -7.51 -0.50
N THR A 66 -2.85 -8.64 -0.75
CA THR A 66 -3.53 -9.92 -0.79
C THR A 66 -3.83 -10.47 0.60
N GLU A 67 -3.37 -9.80 1.65
CA GLU A 67 -3.61 -10.17 3.04
C GLU A 67 -3.75 -8.91 3.90
N PRO A 68 -4.55 -8.94 4.97
CA PRO A 68 -5.46 -10.02 5.43
C PRO A 68 -6.70 -10.18 4.56
N TYR A 69 -7.15 -9.13 3.86
CA TYR A 69 -8.23 -9.25 2.90
C TYR A 69 -7.67 -9.78 1.58
N ALA A 70 -8.32 -10.77 1.02
CA ALA A 70 -7.83 -11.41 -0.21
C ALA A 70 -8.27 -10.62 -1.44
N PHE A 71 -7.67 -9.45 -1.65
CA PHE A 71 -7.95 -8.65 -2.84
C PHE A 71 -7.54 -9.40 -4.10
N THR A 72 -8.32 -9.22 -5.16
CA THR A 72 -8.11 -9.88 -6.45
C THR A 72 -8.07 -8.84 -7.57
N GLU A 73 -7.78 -9.31 -8.79
CA GLU A 73 -7.80 -8.43 -9.95
C GLU A 73 -9.18 -7.83 -10.21
N ASN A 74 -10.25 -8.52 -9.84
CA ASN A 74 -11.60 -7.95 -9.96
C ASN A 74 -11.77 -6.71 -9.11
N ASP A 75 -11.15 -6.69 -7.93
CA ASP A 75 -11.16 -5.50 -7.07
C ASP A 75 -10.44 -4.33 -7.74
N LEU A 76 -9.32 -4.61 -8.43
CA LEU A 76 -8.61 -3.59 -9.20
C LEU A 76 -9.47 -3.04 -10.33
N ILE A 77 -10.17 -3.90 -11.04
CA ILE A 77 -11.02 -3.51 -12.16
C ILE A 77 -12.15 -2.59 -11.68
N GLU A 78 -12.80 -2.97 -10.58
CA GLU A 78 -13.85 -2.14 -9.98
C GLU A 78 -13.31 -0.79 -9.54
N PHE A 79 -12.15 -0.78 -8.89
CA PHE A 79 -11.52 0.44 -8.44
C PHE A 79 -11.17 1.35 -9.62
N SER A 80 -10.57 0.78 -10.67
CA SER A 80 -10.17 1.54 -11.85
C SER A 80 -11.35 2.12 -12.61
N SER A 81 -12.50 1.47 -12.55
CA SER A 81 -13.73 2.00 -13.14
C SER A 81 -14.19 3.27 -12.42
N SER A 82 -14.01 3.32 -11.10
CA SER A 82 -14.40 4.48 -10.29
C SER A 82 -13.35 5.57 -10.27
N PHE A 83 -12.07 5.20 -10.34
CA PHE A 83 -10.93 6.12 -10.22
C PHE A 83 -9.90 5.85 -11.33
N PRO A 84 -10.25 6.15 -12.59
CA PRO A 84 -9.43 5.77 -13.75
C PRO A 84 -8.08 6.50 -13.81
N ASP A 85 -7.95 7.63 -13.13
CA ASP A 85 -6.71 8.42 -13.16
C ASP A 85 -5.71 8.03 -12.06
N THR A 86 -6.07 7.11 -11.18
CA THR A 86 -5.23 6.72 -10.07
C THR A 86 -4.61 5.36 -10.32
N PRO A 87 -3.27 5.25 -10.39
CA PRO A 87 -2.61 3.96 -10.54
C PRO A 87 -2.93 3.03 -9.36
N ALA A 88 -3.14 1.75 -9.66
CA ALA A 88 -3.44 0.75 -8.64
C ALA A 88 -2.84 -0.58 -9.04
N GLN A 89 -2.41 -1.38 -8.07
CA GLN A 89 -1.93 -2.72 -8.33
C GLN A 89 -2.09 -3.62 -7.11
N LEU A 90 -2.09 -4.92 -7.34
CA LEU A 90 -2.02 -5.90 -6.26
C LEU A 90 -0.60 -5.96 -5.74
N ILE A 91 -0.48 -6.22 -4.44
CA ILE A 91 0.80 -6.44 -3.81
C ILE A 91 0.68 -7.66 -2.90
N ASP A 92 1.73 -8.48 -2.90
CA ASP A 92 1.77 -9.67 -2.05
C ASP A 92 1.95 -9.24 -0.59
N GLY A 93 0.88 -9.32 0.19
CA GLY A 93 0.87 -8.91 1.59
C GLY A 93 1.77 -9.76 2.47
N GLU A 94 1.98 -11.01 2.09
CA GLU A 94 2.89 -11.88 2.80
C GLU A 94 4.33 -11.36 2.71
N MET A 95 4.73 -10.94 1.50
CA MET A 95 6.09 -10.44 1.29
C MET A 95 6.36 -9.11 1.98
N THR A 96 5.34 -8.28 2.13
CA THR A 96 5.51 -6.96 2.75
C THR A 96 5.37 -6.95 4.26
N SER A 97 4.89 -8.05 4.86
CA SER A 97 4.63 -8.12 6.30
C SER A 97 5.54 -9.11 7.05
N TRP A 98 6.53 -9.67 6.38
CA TRP A 98 7.41 -10.67 6.97
C TRP A 98 8.59 -10.04 7.71
N TYR A 99 9.11 -10.80 8.68
CA TYR A 99 10.23 -10.41 9.54
C TYR A 99 11.44 -11.30 9.30
N GLY A 100 12.57 -10.91 9.88
CA GLY A 100 13.78 -11.71 9.88
C GLY A 100 14.30 -11.97 8.48
N SER A 101 14.59 -13.23 8.17
CA SER A 101 15.19 -13.59 6.88
C SER A 101 14.33 -13.25 5.67
N ARG A 102 13.01 -13.11 5.86
CA ARG A 102 12.10 -12.78 4.76
C ARG A 102 12.04 -11.27 4.47
N ALA A 103 12.58 -10.45 5.37
CA ALA A 103 12.58 -9.00 5.18
C ALA A 103 13.37 -8.58 3.93
N ILE A 104 14.46 -9.29 3.64
CA ILE A 104 15.29 -8.98 2.46
C ILE A 104 14.51 -9.28 1.18
N GLU A 105 13.81 -10.40 1.13
CA GLU A 105 12.98 -10.76 -0.01
C GLU A 105 11.86 -9.75 -0.24
N GLY A 106 11.22 -9.33 0.84
CA GLY A 106 10.18 -8.32 0.79
C GLY A 106 10.69 -7.00 0.27
N LEU A 107 11.88 -6.59 0.72
CA LEU A 107 12.51 -5.36 0.24
C LEU A 107 12.81 -5.41 -1.27
N ARG A 108 13.37 -6.53 -1.74
CA ARG A 108 13.63 -6.71 -3.17
C ARG A 108 12.35 -6.67 -4.00
N TYR A 109 11.31 -7.31 -3.50
CA TYR A 109 10.00 -7.30 -4.13
C TYR A 109 9.48 -5.86 -4.30
N LEU A 110 9.56 -5.06 -3.25
CA LEU A 110 9.12 -3.67 -3.28
C LEU A 110 9.99 -2.81 -4.19
N GLN A 111 11.31 -3.06 -4.22
CA GLN A 111 12.21 -2.35 -5.11
C GLN A 111 11.83 -2.58 -6.58
N ASN A 112 11.52 -3.82 -6.94
CA ASN A 112 11.11 -4.14 -8.29
C ASN A 112 9.81 -3.42 -8.67
N ILE A 113 8.84 -3.37 -7.76
CA ILE A 113 7.61 -2.63 -7.97
C ILE A 113 7.90 -1.15 -8.16
N GLY A 114 8.76 -0.59 -7.31
CA GLY A 114 9.12 0.83 -7.37
C GLY A 114 9.80 1.20 -8.69
N GLU A 115 10.68 0.35 -9.19
CA GLU A 115 11.38 0.58 -10.45
C GLU A 115 10.45 0.53 -11.66
N ASN A 116 9.37 -0.23 -11.58
CA ASN A 116 8.42 -0.39 -12.67
C ASN A 116 7.28 0.63 -12.65
N GLN A 117 7.29 1.53 -11.67
CA GLN A 117 6.35 2.64 -11.61
C GLN A 117 6.98 3.90 -12.15
#